data_1af4a18d613999139c744f26d2c3804d
#
_entry.id   1af4a18d613999139c744f26d2c3804d
#
_cell.length_a   1.000
_cell.length_b   1.000
_cell.length_c   1.000
_cell.angle_alpha   90.00
_cell.angle_beta   90.00
_cell.angle_gamma   90.00
#
_symmetry.space_group_name_H-M   'P 1'
#
loop_
_entity.id
_entity.type
_entity.pdbx_description
1 polymer ?
#
loop_
_entity_poly.entity_id
_entity_poly.type
_entity_poly.pdbx_seq_one_letter_code
_entity_poly.pdbx_strand_id
1 'polypeptide(L)'
;MNRLTSWINDTHAAPSGAAFAFVAPQHNQPVFDIEESTEDVIDAAVQSAQQAFLQNKRSTLAQRTAWLNLLAQVLEANAARLAEIICQDVGKPIRAANFEAGRGAQFARACAAAVQQLAGEVVPVDAAAAGAGHFGFTRHVPIGVVAAITPFNAPINLLVQKLAPALAT
;
A
#
# COMPACT_ATOMS: atom_id res chain seq x y z
N MET A 1 19.84 -20.03 -7.50
CA MET A 1 19.20 -19.17 -6.49
C MET A 1 17.90 -18.66 -7.08
N ASN A 2 16.82 -18.53 -6.32
CA ASN A 2 15.57 -17.97 -6.86
C ASN A 2 15.77 -16.49 -7.12
N ARG A 3 15.35 -16.02 -8.30
CA ARG A 3 15.42 -14.61 -8.69
C ARG A 3 14.07 -13.95 -8.47
N LEU A 4 14.06 -12.86 -7.72
CA LEU A 4 12.88 -12.05 -7.46
C LEU A 4 12.85 -10.89 -8.45
N THR A 5 11.75 -10.77 -9.18
CA THR A 5 11.47 -9.69 -10.13
C THR A 5 10.29 -8.85 -9.66
N SER A 6 10.03 -7.74 -10.30
CA SER A 6 8.88 -6.89 -10.01
C SER A 6 7.56 -7.65 -10.19
N TRP A 7 6.57 -7.32 -9.36
CA TRP A 7 5.23 -7.90 -9.43
C TRP A 7 4.24 -6.87 -10.00
N ILE A 8 3.64 -7.18 -11.14
CA ILE A 8 2.72 -6.29 -11.86
C ILE A 8 1.55 -7.12 -12.36
N ASN A 9 0.31 -6.69 -12.10
CA ASN A 9 -0.91 -7.36 -12.55
C ASN A 9 -0.95 -8.86 -12.21
N ASP A 10 -0.68 -9.19 -10.94
CA ASP A 10 -0.66 -10.56 -10.41
C ASP A 10 0.35 -11.51 -11.07
N THR A 11 1.35 -10.99 -11.75
CA THR A 11 2.42 -11.76 -12.36
C THR A 11 3.80 -11.17 -12.07
N HIS A 12 4.82 -12.02 -12.05
CA HIS A 12 6.21 -11.57 -12.06
C HIS A 12 6.57 -11.01 -13.44
N ALA A 13 7.19 -9.83 -13.47
CA ALA A 13 7.78 -9.31 -14.69
C ALA A 13 8.88 -10.25 -15.21
N ALA A 14 9.01 -10.36 -16.52
CA ALA A 14 10.11 -11.12 -17.12
C ALA A 14 11.46 -10.51 -16.69
N PRO A 15 12.48 -11.31 -16.40
CA PRO A 15 13.81 -10.82 -16.06
C PRO A 15 14.37 -9.92 -17.17
N SER A 16 14.76 -8.69 -16.83
CA SER A 16 15.22 -7.69 -17.81
C SER A 16 16.38 -6.81 -17.31
N GLY A 17 16.60 -6.72 -16.00
CA GLY A 17 17.59 -5.87 -15.38
C GLY A 17 18.81 -6.62 -14.81
N ALA A 18 19.74 -5.87 -14.26
CA ALA A 18 20.82 -6.42 -13.46
C ALA A 18 20.26 -7.06 -12.18
N ALA A 19 20.95 -8.05 -11.66
CA ALA A 19 20.58 -8.69 -10.41
C ALA A 19 21.71 -8.64 -9.40
N PHE A 20 21.37 -8.51 -8.13
CA PHE A 20 22.30 -8.59 -7.01
C PHE A 20 21.82 -9.59 -5.97
N ALA A 21 22.76 -10.26 -5.31
CA ALA A 21 22.44 -11.22 -4.26
C ALA A 21 21.95 -10.49 -3.00
N PHE A 22 20.78 -10.89 -2.51
CA PHE A 22 20.35 -10.51 -1.18
C PHE A 22 21.01 -11.41 -0.15
N VAL A 23 21.71 -10.77 0.79
CA VAL A 23 22.45 -11.43 1.87
C VAL A 23 21.68 -11.26 3.17
N ALA A 24 21.26 -12.38 3.76
CA ALA A 24 20.51 -12.35 5.02
C ALA A 24 21.39 -11.86 6.17
N PRO A 25 20.97 -10.84 6.93
CA PRO A 25 21.79 -10.25 8.00
C PRO A 25 22.05 -11.20 9.16
N GLN A 26 21.27 -12.26 9.33
CA GLN A 26 21.40 -13.22 10.43
C GLN A 26 22.63 -14.13 10.28
N HIS A 27 22.98 -14.54 9.06
CA HIS A 27 24.04 -15.51 8.83
C HIS A 27 25.02 -15.09 7.71
N ASN A 28 24.83 -13.91 7.16
CA ASN A 28 25.68 -13.32 6.12
C ASN A 28 25.86 -14.26 4.91
N GLN A 29 24.78 -14.95 4.52
CA GLN A 29 24.75 -15.84 3.35
C GLN A 29 23.75 -15.34 2.32
N PRO A 30 24.01 -15.51 1.02
CA PRO A 30 23.07 -15.22 -0.03
C PRO A 30 21.81 -16.11 0.10
N VAL A 31 20.62 -15.51 -0.03
CA VAL A 31 19.32 -16.22 0.06
C VAL A 31 18.64 -16.27 -1.30
N PHE A 32 18.58 -15.14 -1.98
CA PHE A 32 17.98 -14.99 -3.31
C PHE A 32 18.63 -13.82 -4.06
N ASP A 33 18.40 -13.75 -5.36
CA ASP A 33 18.80 -12.62 -6.19
C ASP A 33 17.61 -11.65 -6.34
N ILE A 34 17.88 -10.36 -6.22
CA ILE A 34 16.91 -9.29 -6.49
C ILE A 34 17.28 -8.64 -7.81
N GLU A 35 16.31 -8.47 -8.68
CA GLU A 35 16.48 -7.77 -9.93
C GLU A 35 16.17 -6.28 -9.78
N GLU A 36 17.05 -5.44 -10.31
CA GLU A 36 16.77 -4.02 -10.52
C GLU A 36 15.76 -3.87 -11.66
N SER A 37 14.69 -3.14 -11.40
CA SER A 37 13.69 -2.86 -12.43
C SER A 37 14.24 -1.90 -13.47
N THR A 38 14.07 -2.22 -14.75
CA THR A 38 14.36 -1.31 -15.86
C THR A 38 13.28 -0.22 -15.96
N GLU A 39 13.56 0.86 -16.70
CA GLU A 39 12.58 1.93 -16.95
C GLU A 39 11.29 1.38 -17.57
N ASP A 40 11.38 0.46 -18.52
CA ASP A 40 10.21 -0.17 -19.15
C ASP A 40 9.33 -0.92 -18.12
N VAL A 41 9.94 -1.59 -17.15
CA VAL A 41 9.20 -2.28 -16.07
C VAL A 41 8.53 -1.28 -15.14
N ILE A 42 9.21 -0.18 -14.83
CA ILE A 42 8.64 0.90 -14.01
C ILE A 42 7.47 1.57 -14.74
N ASP A 43 7.63 1.88 -16.00
CA ASP A 43 6.57 2.47 -16.83
C ASP A 43 5.36 1.54 -16.94
N ALA A 44 5.58 0.24 -17.13
CA ALA A 44 4.51 -0.75 -17.15
C ALA A 44 3.74 -0.80 -15.80
N ALA A 45 4.43 -0.69 -14.68
CA ALA A 45 3.81 -0.63 -13.36
C ALA A 45 2.96 0.65 -13.18
N VAL A 46 3.49 1.80 -13.60
CA VAL A 46 2.76 3.08 -13.55
C VAL A 46 1.54 3.06 -14.47
N GLN A 47 1.66 2.54 -15.68
CA GLN A 47 0.54 2.40 -16.61
C GLN A 47 -0.54 1.47 -16.06
N SER A 48 -0.15 0.34 -15.47
CA SER A 48 -1.07 -0.58 -14.80
C SER A 48 -1.83 0.10 -13.66
N ALA A 49 -1.11 0.82 -12.80
CA ALA A 49 -1.70 1.58 -11.71
C ALA A 49 -2.67 2.68 -12.22
N GLN A 50 -2.31 3.36 -13.31
CA GLN A 50 -3.16 4.36 -13.94
C GLN A 50 -4.45 3.75 -14.50
N GLN A 51 -4.38 2.59 -15.12
CA GLN A 51 -5.57 1.87 -15.60
C GLN A 51 -6.46 1.45 -14.44
N ALA A 52 -5.88 0.89 -13.38
CA ALA A 52 -6.61 0.54 -12.16
C ALA A 52 -7.28 1.76 -11.53
N PHE A 53 -6.59 2.90 -11.47
CA PHE A 53 -7.17 4.16 -11.01
C PHE A 53 -8.38 4.57 -11.82
N LEU A 54 -8.29 4.57 -13.16
CA LEU A 54 -9.41 4.95 -14.04
C LEU A 54 -10.64 4.07 -13.84
N GLN A 55 -10.45 2.79 -13.56
CA GLN A 55 -11.53 1.84 -13.26
C GLN A 55 -12.14 2.07 -11.87
N ASN A 56 -11.30 2.37 -10.89
CA ASN A 56 -11.68 2.38 -9.46
C ASN A 56 -11.93 3.77 -8.87
N LYS A 57 -11.61 4.88 -9.55
CA LYS A 57 -11.79 6.25 -9.06
C LYS A 57 -13.23 6.62 -8.66
N ARG A 58 -14.22 5.82 -9.07
CA ARG A 58 -15.63 5.97 -8.71
C ARG A 58 -16.12 4.88 -7.75
N SER A 59 -15.20 4.10 -7.18
CA SER A 59 -15.58 3.08 -6.21
C SER A 59 -16.32 3.70 -5.02
N THR A 60 -17.32 2.98 -4.55
CA THR A 60 -18.12 3.42 -3.40
C THR A 60 -17.30 3.28 -2.11
N LEU A 61 -17.71 4.01 -1.08
CA LEU A 61 -17.15 3.87 0.27
C LEU A 61 -17.24 2.41 0.77
N ALA A 62 -18.34 1.73 0.50
CA ALA A 62 -18.54 0.33 0.87
C ALA A 62 -17.50 -0.59 0.20
N GLN A 63 -17.22 -0.39 -1.09
CA GLN A 63 -16.19 -1.16 -1.80
C GLN A 63 -14.80 -0.93 -1.22
N ARG A 64 -14.41 0.32 -0.97
CA ARG A 64 -13.10 0.66 -0.37
C ARG A 64 -12.96 0.08 1.04
N THR A 65 -14.01 0.17 1.85
CA THR A 65 -14.06 -0.45 3.17
C THR A 65 -13.90 -1.98 3.09
N ALA A 66 -14.54 -2.61 2.11
CA ALA A 66 -14.41 -4.06 1.88
C ALA A 66 -12.98 -4.45 1.50
N TRP A 67 -12.31 -3.71 0.62
CA TRP A 67 -10.90 -3.95 0.27
C TRP A 67 -9.96 -3.85 1.46
N LEU A 68 -10.14 -2.83 2.30
CA LEU A 68 -9.32 -2.64 3.51
C LEU A 68 -9.55 -3.75 4.55
N ASN A 69 -10.79 -4.20 4.71
CA ASN A 69 -11.09 -5.33 5.58
C ASN A 69 -10.53 -6.65 5.03
N LEU A 70 -10.58 -6.86 3.72
CA LEU A 70 -9.95 -8.01 3.07
C LEU A 70 -8.42 -7.98 3.25
N LEU A 71 -7.78 -6.83 3.06
CA LEU A 71 -6.35 -6.65 3.33
C LEU A 71 -6.02 -7.05 4.77
N ALA A 72 -6.80 -6.59 5.75
CA ALA A 72 -6.61 -6.95 7.15
C ALA A 72 -6.74 -8.46 7.38
N GLN A 73 -7.75 -9.11 6.82
CA GLN A 73 -7.96 -10.56 6.93
C GLN A 73 -6.80 -11.36 6.33
N VAL A 74 -6.31 -10.96 5.15
CA VAL A 74 -5.18 -11.63 4.50
C VAL A 74 -3.90 -11.47 5.34
N LEU A 75 -3.65 -10.30 5.90
CA LEU A 75 -2.50 -10.07 6.79
C LEU A 75 -2.60 -10.90 8.06
N GLU A 76 -3.77 -10.99 8.69
CA GLU A 76 -4.01 -11.82 9.88
C GLU A 76 -3.81 -13.31 9.59
N ALA A 77 -4.39 -13.80 8.49
CA ALA A 77 -4.27 -15.20 8.08
C ALA A 77 -2.83 -15.63 7.78
N ASN A 78 -1.98 -14.69 7.38
CA ASN A 78 -0.58 -14.94 7.03
C ASN A 78 0.43 -14.40 8.07
N ALA A 79 -0.03 -13.95 9.24
CA ALA A 79 0.82 -13.22 10.20
C ALA A 79 2.08 -14.00 10.62
N ALA A 80 1.96 -15.29 10.89
CA ALA A 80 3.10 -16.15 11.29
C ALA A 80 4.13 -16.25 10.14
N ARG A 81 3.68 -16.52 8.92
CA ARG A 81 4.56 -16.61 7.74
C ARG A 81 5.24 -15.26 7.44
N LEU A 82 4.50 -14.17 7.55
CA LEU A 82 5.06 -12.82 7.37
C LEU A 82 6.12 -12.50 8.43
N ALA A 83 5.90 -12.90 9.70
CA ALA A 83 6.89 -12.72 10.74
C ALA A 83 8.18 -13.50 10.49
N GLU A 84 8.09 -14.73 10.00
CA GLU A 84 9.26 -15.53 9.58
C GLU A 84 10.04 -14.85 8.45
N ILE A 85 9.34 -14.36 7.41
CA ILE A 85 9.95 -13.63 6.31
C ILE A 85 10.64 -12.35 6.82
N ILE A 86 10.00 -11.57 7.69
CA ILE A 86 10.59 -10.37 8.29
C ILE A 86 11.87 -10.72 9.07
N CYS A 87 11.90 -11.86 9.79
CA CYS A 87 13.11 -12.31 10.47
C CYS A 87 14.24 -12.59 9.48
N GLN A 88 13.94 -13.30 8.40
CA GLN A 88 14.93 -13.66 7.39
C GLN A 88 15.43 -12.44 6.60
N ASP A 89 14.53 -11.53 6.29
CA ASP A 89 14.78 -10.39 5.41
C ASP A 89 15.53 -9.26 6.12
N VAL A 90 15.12 -8.90 7.32
CA VAL A 90 15.69 -7.75 8.05
C VAL A 90 16.44 -8.11 9.34
N GLY A 91 16.55 -9.39 9.67
CA GLY A 91 17.22 -9.84 10.91
C GLY A 91 16.47 -9.49 12.19
N LYS A 92 15.19 -9.20 12.13
CA LYS A 92 14.38 -8.80 13.27
C LYS A 92 14.08 -10.00 14.19
N PRO A 93 14.16 -9.86 15.53
CA PRO A 93 13.73 -10.92 16.45
C PRO A 93 12.28 -11.33 16.22
N ILE A 94 11.98 -12.63 16.24
CA ILE A 94 10.65 -13.18 15.91
C ILE A 94 9.51 -12.56 16.73
N ARG A 95 9.76 -12.21 17.99
CA ARG A 95 8.76 -11.53 18.82
C ARG A 95 8.38 -10.15 18.27
N ALA A 96 9.36 -9.39 17.79
CA ALA A 96 9.16 -8.07 17.18
C ALA A 96 8.51 -8.19 15.79
N ALA A 97 8.88 -9.21 15.01
CA ALA A 97 8.29 -9.49 13.72
C ALA A 97 6.81 -9.90 13.82
N ASN A 98 6.45 -10.74 14.79
CA ASN A 98 5.05 -11.09 15.09
C ASN A 98 4.22 -9.85 15.48
N PHE A 99 4.78 -8.98 16.32
CA PHE A 99 4.12 -7.74 16.69
C PHE A 99 3.89 -6.83 15.47
N GLU A 100 4.87 -6.73 14.59
CA GLU A 100 4.76 -5.93 13.36
C GLU A 100 3.69 -6.48 12.42
N ALA A 101 3.70 -7.78 12.15
CA ALA A 101 2.71 -8.42 11.29
C ALA A 101 1.27 -8.17 11.77
N GLY A 102 1.02 -8.28 13.08
CA GLY A 102 -0.28 -7.99 13.67
C GLY A 102 -0.70 -6.51 13.55
N ARG A 103 0.24 -5.58 13.67
CA ARG A 103 -0.04 -4.15 13.55
C ARG A 103 -0.48 -3.73 12.15
N GLY A 104 0.05 -4.36 11.10
CA GLY A 104 -0.36 -4.08 9.73
C GLY A 104 -1.86 -4.30 9.54
N ALA A 105 -2.39 -5.43 10.02
CA ALA A 105 -3.80 -5.73 9.93
C ALA A 105 -4.67 -4.75 10.74
N GLN A 106 -4.25 -4.41 11.97
CA GLN A 106 -4.95 -3.43 12.79
C GLN A 106 -5.02 -2.06 12.12
N PHE A 107 -3.93 -1.63 11.47
CA PHE A 107 -3.90 -0.36 10.76
C PHE A 107 -4.84 -0.34 9.54
N ALA A 108 -4.91 -1.44 8.77
CA ALA A 108 -5.86 -1.56 7.67
C ALA A 108 -7.31 -1.43 8.15
N ARG A 109 -7.68 -2.07 9.28
CA ARG A 109 -9.00 -1.92 9.91
C ARG A 109 -9.25 -0.49 10.40
N ALA A 110 -8.26 0.17 10.97
CA ALA A 110 -8.38 1.56 11.39
C ALA A 110 -8.67 2.48 10.20
N CYS A 111 -8.00 2.27 9.06
CA CYS A 111 -8.30 3.00 7.82
C CYS A 111 -9.71 2.72 7.30
N ALA A 112 -10.19 1.45 7.38
CA ALA A 112 -11.54 1.07 7.00
C ALA A 112 -12.62 1.77 7.86
N ALA A 113 -12.33 2.04 9.12
CA ALA A 113 -13.21 2.81 10.00
C ALA A 113 -13.10 4.32 9.73
N ALA A 114 -11.87 4.84 9.59
CA ALA A 114 -11.62 6.27 9.42
C ALA A 114 -12.18 6.81 8.10
N VAL A 115 -12.13 6.03 7.01
CA VAL A 115 -12.63 6.47 5.70
C VAL A 115 -14.12 6.80 5.71
N GLN A 116 -14.89 6.22 6.62
CA GLN A 116 -16.32 6.50 6.78
C GLN A 116 -16.58 7.92 7.32
N GLN A 117 -15.57 8.58 7.87
CA GLN A 117 -15.65 9.93 8.40
C GLN A 117 -15.09 10.99 7.44
N LEU A 118 -14.57 10.58 6.27
CA LEU A 118 -14.09 11.48 5.23
C LEU A 118 -15.29 12.16 4.53
N ALA A 119 -15.82 13.17 5.17
CA ALA A 119 -16.87 14.04 4.62
C ALA A 119 -16.26 15.32 4.04
N GLY A 120 -17.00 15.96 3.14
CA GLY A 120 -16.73 17.35 2.80
C GLY A 120 -17.33 18.30 3.83
N GLU A 121 -17.13 19.59 3.61
CA GLU A 121 -17.65 20.66 4.48
C GLU A 121 -18.69 21.50 3.73
N VAL A 122 -19.69 21.97 4.45
CA VAL A 122 -20.57 23.03 3.95
C VAL A 122 -19.84 24.36 4.13
N VAL A 123 -19.69 25.10 3.04
CA VAL A 123 -18.97 26.38 3.03
C VAL A 123 -19.99 27.51 3.13
N PRO A 124 -19.88 28.42 4.10
CA PRO A 124 -20.76 29.58 4.25
C PRO A 124 -20.44 30.65 3.20
N VAL A 125 -20.78 30.40 1.94
CA VAL A 125 -20.47 31.28 0.80
C VAL A 125 -21.22 32.60 0.87
N ASP A 126 -22.31 32.66 1.60
CA ASP A 126 -23.12 33.85 1.88
C ASP A 126 -22.49 34.82 2.93
N ALA A 127 -21.36 34.44 3.54
CA ALA A 127 -20.56 35.36 4.34
C ALA A 127 -20.04 36.57 3.52
N ALA A 128 -19.98 36.44 2.20
CA ALA A 128 -19.74 37.53 1.27
C ALA A 128 -21.05 37.93 0.54
N ALA A 129 -21.32 39.21 0.34
CA ALA A 129 -22.56 39.67 -0.31
C ALA A 129 -22.77 39.04 -1.71
N ALA A 130 -21.69 38.79 -2.46
CA ALA A 130 -21.76 38.11 -3.75
C ALA A 130 -22.16 36.62 -3.68
N GLY A 131 -22.10 36.02 -2.50
CA GLY A 131 -22.50 34.64 -2.24
C GLY A 131 -23.97 34.48 -1.83
N ALA A 132 -24.71 35.57 -1.68
CA ALA A 132 -26.10 35.52 -1.26
C ALA A 132 -26.96 34.64 -2.19
N GLY A 133 -27.68 33.68 -1.61
CA GLY A 133 -28.50 32.73 -2.34
C GLY A 133 -27.73 31.53 -2.96
N HIS A 134 -26.40 31.43 -2.75
CA HIS A 134 -25.61 30.30 -3.20
C HIS A 134 -25.40 29.28 -2.08
N PHE A 135 -25.27 28.01 -2.47
CA PHE A 135 -24.89 26.91 -1.57
C PHE A 135 -23.56 26.33 -2.01
N GLY A 136 -22.58 26.26 -1.10
CA GLY A 136 -21.26 25.74 -1.35
C GLY A 136 -20.91 24.54 -0.48
N PHE A 137 -20.23 23.56 -1.03
CA PHE A 137 -19.65 22.45 -0.25
C PHE A 137 -18.34 21.99 -0.88
N THR A 138 -17.49 21.35 -0.08
CA THR A 138 -16.28 20.67 -0.53
C THR A 138 -16.53 19.17 -0.63
N ARG A 139 -15.73 18.49 -1.47
CA ARG A 139 -15.72 17.05 -1.57
C ARG A 139 -14.30 16.58 -1.80
N HIS A 140 -13.88 15.53 -1.06
CA HIS A 140 -12.64 14.83 -1.34
C HIS A 140 -12.80 13.94 -2.57
N VAL A 141 -11.80 13.97 -3.45
CA VAL A 141 -11.74 13.15 -4.67
C VAL A 141 -10.37 12.47 -4.76
N PRO A 142 -10.28 11.26 -5.35
CA PRO A 142 -9.02 10.57 -5.54
C PRO A 142 -8.05 11.40 -6.40
N ILE A 143 -6.77 11.45 -6.00
CA ILE A 143 -5.74 12.26 -6.66
C ILE A 143 -5.02 11.54 -7.80
N GLY A 144 -5.13 10.22 -7.90
CA GLY A 144 -4.46 9.42 -8.93
C GLY A 144 -3.55 8.34 -8.38
N VAL A 145 -2.50 8.02 -9.12
CA VAL A 145 -1.49 7.02 -8.75
C VAL A 145 -0.59 7.55 -7.64
N VAL A 146 -0.33 6.72 -6.65
CA VAL A 146 0.54 7.02 -5.50
C VAL A 146 1.77 6.12 -5.54
N ALA A 147 2.97 6.70 -5.48
CA ALA A 147 4.20 5.97 -5.25
C ALA A 147 4.44 5.81 -3.74
N ALA A 148 4.52 4.56 -3.28
CA ALA A 148 4.76 4.24 -1.88
C ALA A 148 6.21 3.76 -1.67
N ILE A 149 7.07 4.62 -1.15
CA ILE A 149 8.45 4.28 -0.78
C ILE A 149 8.47 3.89 0.68
N THR A 150 8.92 2.66 0.97
CA THR A 150 8.93 2.10 2.33
C THR A 150 10.34 1.80 2.81
N PRO A 151 10.68 2.11 4.07
CA PRO A 151 11.95 1.71 4.65
C PRO A 151 11.93 0.25 5.10
N PHE A 152 13.11 -0.38 5.17
CA PHE A 152 13.24 -1.81 5.47
C PHE A 152 13.03 -2.18 6.95
N ASN A 153 13.11 -1.24 7.87
CA ASN A 153 13.10 -1.53 9.32
C ASN A 153 11.75 -2.02 9.87
N ALA A 154 10.66 -1.76 9.17
CA ALA A 154 9.32 -2.27 9.49
C ALA A 154 8.50 -2.48 8.20
N PRO A 155 8.90 -3.46 7.36
CA PRO A 155 8.47 -3.54 5.96
C PRO A 155 6.95 -3.68 5.81
N ILE A 156 6.31 -4.55 6.57
CA ILE A 156 4.85 -4.76 6.48
C ILE A 156 4.08 -3.58 7.07
N ASN A 157 4.46 -3.13 8.27
CA ASN A 157 3.73 -2.06 8.93
C ASN A 157 3.79 -0.75 8.14
N LEU A 158 4.98 -0.37 7.65
CA LEU A 158 5.16 0.88 6.92
C LEU A 158 4.61 0.82 5.48
N LEU A 159 4.57 -0.37 4.87
CA LEU A 159 3.84 -0.57 3.61
C LEU A 159 2.33 -0.33 3.82
N VAL A 160 1.73 -0.97 4.82
CA VAL A 160 0.29 -0.84 5.07
C VAL A 160 -0.09 0.60 5.45
N GLN A 161 0.78 1.32 6.18
CA GLN A 161 0.57 2.73 6.50
C GLN A 161 0.55 3.68 5.28
N LYS A 162 1.05 3.25 4.14
CA LYS A 162 0.96 4.00 2.88
C LYS A 162 -0.15 3.45 1.98
N LEU A 163 -0.21 2.13 1.85
CA LEU A 163 -1.17 1.45 0.98
C LEU A 163 -2.62 1.63 1.46
N ALA A 164 -2.88 1.42 2.76
CA ALA A 164 -4.25 1.47 3.26
C ALA A 164 -4.89 2.86 3.16
N PRO A 165 -4.24 4.00 3.53
CA PRO A 165 -4.80 5.32 3.30
C PRO A 165 -5.00 5.63 1.82
N ALA A 166 -4.06 5.24 0.94
CA ALA A 166 -4.17 5.47 -0.50
C ALA A 166 -5.35 4.70 -1.13
N LEU A 167 -5.66 3.50 -0.63
CA LEU A 167 -6.84 2.74 -1.06
C LEU A 167 -8.14 3.23 -0.43
N ALA A 168 -8.06 3.90 0.73
CA ALA A 168 -9.21 4.44 1.45
C ALA A 168 -9.80 5.69 0.78
N THR A 169 -8.96 6.52 0.18
CA THR A 169 -9.32 7.84 -0.38
C THR A 169 -9.41 7.82 -1.90
#